data_acbd94107b33399d8f547f03f4ab0117
#
_entry.id   acbd94107b33399d8f547f03f4ab0117
#
_cell.length_a   1.000
_cell.length_b   1.000
_cell.length_c   1.000
_cell.angle_alpha   90.00
_cell.angle_beta   90.00
_cell.angle_gamma   90.00
#
_symmetry.space_group_name_H-M   'P 1'
#
loop_
_entity.id
_entity.type
_entity.pdbx_description
1 polymer ?
#
loop_
_entity_poly.entity_id
_entity_poly.type
_entity_poly.pdbx_seq_one_letter_code
_entity_poly.pdbx_strand_id
1 'polypeptide(L)'
;MSLGVAGVALATVAACGQTAGGGFGEQNAEGLSEVTVTLNWVPYGEHAPFYYGVAEGIFEDEGIDLTIQPGNGSGNTVQQVAQRNTDFGWADTPPLANGISSGMPVRSVGVFLQTGPSSVEFFDDQGITEPADLVGKTVGGTPGDAMYGTFPAWLEINGVNPDDVTVVNVDAAGKIAALIEGKVDAIQGFYHDQAATIENQTGKEVSALPFSDFGMNMLGTGLLAHEATIDGDPELVQAMVRATSKSFLAASEDPDAAVAAMAADAEQAPDEEVLAAQLEATIGLLNLEEAPAPGVNTEQQWTDTLTFLTENTEFEGEPTPDAYWDASFGEGM
;
A
#
# COMPACT_ATOMS: atom_id res chain seq x y z
N MET A 1 -35.32 -9.31 -77.60
CA MET A 1 -35.96 -8.76 -76.43
C MET A 1 -35.73 -9.71 -75.28
N SER A 2 -34.71 -9.48 -74.46
CA SER A 2 -34.43 -10.30 -73.25
C SER A 2 -34.18 -9.35 -72.13
N LEU A 3 -35.09 -9.34 -71.12
CA LEU A 3 -34.98 -8.56 -69.89
C LEU A 3 -34.02 -9.32 -68.98
N GLY A 4 -32.95 -8.65 -68.57
CA GLY A 4 -32.09 -9.07 -67.46
C GLY A 4 -32.63 -8.58 -66.15
N VAL A 5 -32.81 -9.51 -65.18
CA VAL A 5 -33.16 -9.20 -63.79
C VAL A 5 -31.85 -9.02 -63.03
N ALA A 6 -31.61 -7.82 -62.52
CA ALA A 6 -30.49 -7.53 -61.60
C ALA A 6 -30.91 -7.85 -60.17
N GLY A 7 -30.26 -8.85 -59.56
CA GLY A 7 -30.40 -9.18 -58.15
C GLY A 7 -29.57 -8.24 -57.30
N VAL A 8 -30.25 -7.51 -56.41
CA VAL A 8 -29.62 -6.68 -55.38
C VAL A 8 -29.31 -7.56 -54.17
N ALA A 9 -28.03 -7.80 -53.88
CA ALA A 9 -27.59 -8.43 -52.64
C ALA A 9 -27.55 -7.35 -51.52
N LEU A 10 -28.42 -7.48 -50.52
CA LEU A 10 -28.34 -6.75 -49.30
C LEU A 10 -27.19 -7.33 -48.45
N ALA A 11 -26.12 -6.61 -48.33
CA ALA A 11 -25.09 -6.87 -47.31
C ALA A 11 -25.57 -6.28 -45.97
N THR A 12 -25.93 -7.14 -45.05
CA THR A 12 -26.13 -6.75 -43.65
C THR A 12 -24.78 -6.48 -43.01
N VAL A 13 -24.44 -5.23 -42.81
CA VAL A 13 -23.31 -4.81 -41.99
C VAL A 13 -23.79 -4.97 -40.57
N ALA A 14 -23.30 -5.99 -39.87
CA ALA A 14 -23.37 -6.05 -38.40
C ALA A 14 -22.46 -4.96 -37.86
N ALA A 15 -23.05 -3.85 -37.42
CA ALA A 15 -22.36 -2.83 -36.63
C ALA A 15 -22.18 -3.43 -35.24
N CYS A 16 -20.96 -3.91 -34.94
CA CYS A 16 -20.50 -4.05 -33.56
C CYS A 16 -20.44 -2.64 -32.99
N GLY A 17 -21.40 -2.31 -32.15
CA GLY A 17 -21.38 -1.09 -31.36
C GLY A 17 -20.24 -1.22 -30.34
N GLN A 18 -19.13 -0.54 -30.58
CA GLN A 18 -18.18 -0.21 -29.53
C GLN A 18 -18.88 0.78 -28.59
N THR A 19 -19.37 0.28 -27.48
CA THR A 19 -19.67 1.10 -26.33
C THR A 19 -18.31 1.57 -25.78
N ALA A 20 -17.98 2.84 -26.02
CA ALA A 20 -16.91 3.51 -25.32
C ALA A 20 -17.38 3.76 -23.85
N GLY A 21 -17.19 2.76 -23.03
CA GLY A 21 -17.20 2.81 -21.59
C GLY A 21 -15.98 2.00 -21.20
N GLY A 22 -14.91 2.62 -20.65
CA GLY A 22 -13.80 1.90 -20.08
C GLY A 22 -14.36 0.99 -18.98
N GLY A 23 -14.57 -0.28 -19.31
CA GLY A 23 -14.96 -1.32 -18.36
C GLY A 23 -13.72 -1.69 -17.56
N PHE A 24 -13.89 -1.94 -16.27
CA PHE A 24 -12.89 -2.58 -15.45
C PHE A 24 -12.54 -3.93 -16.08
N GLY A 25 -11.24 -4.31 -16.04
CA GLY A 25 -10.78 -5.61 -16.52
C GLY A 25 -11.05 -5.81 -18.02
N GLU A 26 -10.55 -4.93 -18.90
CA GLU A 26 -10.45 -5.29 -20.33
C GLU A 26 -9.65 -6.60 -20.41
N GLN A 27 -10.17 -7.58 -21.14
CA GLN A 27 -9.47 -8.86 -21.26
C GLN A 27 -8.41 -8.76 -22.36
N ASN A 28 -7.20 -9.25 -22.05
CA ASN A 28 -6.14 -9.40 -23.02
C ASN A 28 -6.43 -10.56 -24.01
N ALA A 29 -5.50 -10.83 -24.93
CA ALA A 29 -5.67 -11.87 -25.95
C ALA A 29 -5.78 -13.31 -25.38
N GLU A 30 -5.36 -13.53 -24.15
CA GLU A 30 -5.37 -14.80 -23.42
C GLU A 30 -6.63 -14.96 -22.56
N GLY A 31 -7.46 -13.92 -22.46
CA GLY A 31 -8.69 -13.90 -21.70
C GLY A 31 -8.51 -13.54 -20.22
N LEU A 32 -7.33 -13.01 -19.85
CA LEU A 32 -7.05 -12.50 -18.53
C LEU A 32 -7.53 -11.04 -18.40
N SER A 33 -8.00 -10.65 -17.24
CA SER A 33 -8.34 -9.27 -16.94
C SER A 33 -7.07 -8.44 -16.76
N GLU A 34 -6.89 -7.39 -17.58
CA GLU A 34 -5.78 -6.45 -17.42
C GLU A 34 -6.06 -5.58 -16.18
N VAL A 35 -5.19 -5.66 -15.17
CA VAL A 35 -5.35 -4.98 -13.88
C VAL A 35 -4.09 -4.22 -13.53
N THR A 36 -4.25 -2.99 -13.09
CA THR A 36 -3.16 -2.16 -12.59
C THR A 36 -3.29 -1.95 -11.07
N VAL A 37 -2.21 -2.22 -10.33
CA VAL A 37 -2.07 -1.83 -8.93
C VAL A 37 -1.03 -0.72 -8.79
N THR A 38 -1.39 0.39 -8.13
CA THR A 38 -0.42 1.43 -7.75
C THR A 38 0.01 1.21 -6.31
N LEU A 39 1.33 1.13 -6.09
CA LEU A 39 1.94 0.93 -4.79
C LEU A 39 1.82 2.19 -3.91
N ASN A 40 2.06 2.05 -2.61
CA ASN A 40 2.10 3.18 -1.67
C ASN A 40 3.36 4.05 -1.83
N TRP A 41 4.46 3.47 -2.32
CA TRP A 41 5.78 4.08 -2.41
C TRP A 41 6.56 3.62 -3.65
N VAL A 42 7.78 4.14 -3.81
CA VAL A 42 8.76 3.54 -4.74
C VAL A 42 8.99 2.08 -4.35
N PRO A 43 9.36 1.21 -5.31
CA PRO A 43 9.54 -0.21 -5.02
C PRO A 43 10.57 -0.50 -3.92
N TYR A 44 10.20 -1.29 -2.93
CA TYR A 44 11.04 -1.80 -1.83
C TYR A 44 10.53 -3.18 -1.38
N GLY A 45 11.20 -3.84 -0.44
CA GLY A 45 10.98 -5.25 -0.12
C GLY A 45 9.54 -5.65 0.26
N GLU A 46 8.72 -4.73 0.81
CA GLU A 46 7.28 -4.97 1.06
C GLU A 46 6.52 -5.37 -0.22
N HIS A 47 6.99 -4.88 -1.37
CA HIS A 47 6.33 -5.12 -2.65
C HIS A 47 6.78 -6.39 -3.36
N ALA A 48 7.84 -7.05 -2.88
CA ALA A 48 8.38 -8.27 -3.49
C ALA A 48 7.31 -9.36 -3.72
N PRO A 49 6.32 -9.56 -2.83
CA PRO A 49 5.26 -10.52 -3.07
C PRO A 49 4.44 -10.29 -4.34
N PHE A 50 4.23 -9.05 -4.76
CA PHE A 50 3.53 -8.76 -6.02
C PHE A 50 4.33 -9.22 -7.24
N TYR A 51 5.62 -8.89 -7.29
CA TYR A 51 6.52 -9.31 -8.35
C TYR A 51 6.70 -10.82 -8.40
N TYR A 52 6.80 -11.46 -7.22
CA TYR A 52 6.85 -12.90 -7.12
C TYR A 52 5.57 -13.58 -7.59
N GLY A 53 4.41 -13.04 -7.21
CA GLY A 53 3.13 -13.53 -7.66
C GLY A 53 2.93 -13.43 -9.18
N VAL A 54 3.45 -12.38 -9.82
CA VAL A 54 3.48 -12.25 -11.28
C VAL A 54 4.43 -13.28 -11.89
N ALA A 55 5.66 -13.40 -11.37
CA ALA A 55 6.67 -14.31 -11.88
C ALA A 55 6.25 -15.80 -11.80
N GLU A 56 5.55 -16.19 -10.73
CA GLU A 56 5.06 -17.55 -10.48
C GLU A 56 3.68 -17.82 -11.10
N GLY A 57 3.07 -16.84 -11.79
CA GLY A 57 1.77 -16.98 -12.41
C GLY A 57 0.59 -17.05 -11.44
N ILE A 58 0.77 -16.64 -10.18
CA ILE A 58 -0.30 -16.67 -9.16
C ILE A 58 -1.47 -15.76 -9.54
N PHE A 59 -1.19 -14.59 -10.13
CA PHE A 59 -2.22 -13.69 -10.62
C PHE A 59 -2.91 -14.25 -11.88
N GLU A 60 -2.16 -14.86 -12.81
CA GLU A 60 -2.71 -15.51 -14.01
C GLU A 60 -3.65 -16.67 -13.65
N ASP A 61 -3.32 -17.47 -12.63
CA ASP A 61 -4.16 -18.56 -12.11
C ASP A 61 -5.50 -18.06 -11.56
N GLU A 62 -5.57 -16.80 -11.12
CA GLU A 62 -6.80 -16.10 -10.70
C GLU A 62 -7.44 -15.27 -11.84
N GLY A 63 -6.93 -15.40 -13.06
CA GLY A 63 -7.48 -14.73 -14.24
C GLY A 63 -7.05 -13.27 -14.41
N ILE A 64 -5.95 -12.85 -13.78
CA ILE A 64 -5.45 -11.47 -13.76
C ILE A 64 -4.11 -11.37 -14.48
N ASP A 65 -4.02 -10.41 -15.40
CA ASP A 65 -2.76 -9.91 -15.97
C ASP A 65 -2.39 -8.62 -15.22
N LEU A 66 -1.48 -8.74 -14.23
CA LEU A 66 -1.19 -7.66 -13.28
C LEU A 66 -0.05 -6.76 -13.75
N THR A 67 -0.33 -5.46 -13.82
CA THR A 67 0.68 -4.41 -13.97
C THR A 67 0.91 -3.72 -12.63
N ILE A 68 2.17 -3.64 -12.18
CA ILE A 68 2.57 -3.00 -10.93
C ILE A 68 3.13 -1.62 -11.24
N GLN A 69 2.58 -0.56 -10.63
CA GLN A 69 3.04 0.81 -10.80
C GLN A 69 3.60 1.37 -9.48
N PRO A 70 4.77 2.04 -9.52
CA PRO A 70 5.31 2.69 -8.34
C PRO A 70 4.40 3.81 -7.84
N GLY A 71 4.40 4.03 -6.52
CA GLY A 71 3.71 5.13 -5.85
C GLY A 71 4.67 6.20 -5.32
N ASN A 72 4.10 7.20 -4.67
CA ASN A 72 4.83 8.28 -4.01
C ASN A 72 4.10 8.82 -2.78
N GLY A 73 3.52 7.93 -2.00
CA GLY A 73 2.76 8.20 -0.78
C GLY A 73 1.34 7.67 -0.84
N SER A 74 0.90 6.99 0.23
CA SER A 74 -0.41 6.33 0.32
C SER A 74 -1.59 7.27 0.03
N GLY A 75 -1.54 8.53 0.48
CA GLY A 75 -2.58 9.51 0.18
C GLY A 75 -2.74 9.78 -1.31
N ASN A 76 -1.64 9.77 -2.06
CA ASN A 76 -1.67 9.90 -3.51
C ASN A 76 -2.24 8.63 -4.18
N THR A 77 -1.83 7.45 -3.72
CA THR A 77 -2.35 6.18 -4.23
C THR A 77 -3.87 6.07 -4.03
N VAL A 78 -4.38 6.44 -2.86
CA VAL A 78 -5.82 6.51 -2.58
C VAL A 78 -6.53 7.45 -3.57
N GLN A 79 -5.93 8.61 -3.86
CA GLN A 79 -6.47 9.56 -4.82
C GLN A 79 -6.48 8.99 -6.26
N GLN A 80 -5.44 8.25 -6.67
CA GLN A 80 -5.38 7.62 -8.00
C GLN A 80 -6.52 6.61 -8.17
N VAL A 81 -6.78 5.76 -7.16
CA VAL A 81 -7.92 4.82 -7.18
C VAL A 81 -9.24 5.57 -7.20
N ALA A 82 -9.41 6.60 -6.36
CA ALA A 82 -10.63 7.40 -6.32
C ALA A 82 -10.94 8.09 -7.65
N GLN A 83 -9.91 8.47 -8.41
CA GLN A 83 -10.02 9.06 -9.75
C GLN A 83 -10.08 8.01 -10.87
N ARG A 84 -9.96 6.71 -10.55
CA ARG A 84 -9.93 5.59 -11.50
C ARG A 84 -8.78 5.68 -12.51
N ASN A 85 -7.64 6.20 -12.07
CA ASN A 85 -6.40 6.22 -12.84
C ASN A 85 -5.62 4.90 -12.70
N THR A 86 -6.00 4.08 -11.73
CA THR A 86 -5.52 2.72 -11.46
C THR A 86 -6.70 1.88 -10.95
N ASP A 87 -6.66 0.57 -11.12
CA ASP A 87 -7.77 -0.32 -10.74
C ASP A 87 -7.76 -0.61 -9.24
N PHE A 88 -6.59 -0.88 -8.69
CA PHE A 88 -6.36 -1.11 -7.27
C PHE A 88 -5.24 -0.22 -6.75
N GLY A 89 -5.23 -0.02 -5.44
CA GLY A 89 -4.15 0.63 -4.72
C GLY A 89 -3.62 -0.25 -3.61
N TRP A 90 -2.35 -0.11 -3.34
CA TRP A 90 -1.70 -0.61 -2.14
C TRP A 90 -1.36 0.58 -1.26
N ALA A 91 -2.06 0.75 -0.14
CA ALA A 91 -1.94 1.95 0.67
C ALA A 91 -2.21 1.69 2.15
N ASP A 92 -1.67 2.56 2.99
CA ASP A 92 -1.83 2.52 4.44
C ASP A 92 -3.23 2.93 4.89
N THR A 93 -3.70 2.29 5.95
CA THR A 93 -5.05 2.48 6.48
C THR A 93 -5.35 3.92 6.92
N PRO A 94 -4.47 4.68 7.62
CA PRO A 94 -4.81 6.05 8.02
C PRO A 94 -5.05 7.01 6.85
N PRO A 95 -4.20 7.10 5.80
CA PRO A 95 -4.49 7.87 4.59
C PRO A 95 -5.75 7.42 3.85
N LEU A 96 -6.01 6.10 3.80
CA LEU A 96 -7.23 5.57 3.21
C LEU A 96 -8.48 6.05 3.97
N ALA A 97 -8.48 5.92 5.31
CA ALA A 97 -9.59 6.37 6.15
C ALA A 97 -9.84 7.87 5.99
N ASN A 98 -8.79 8.69 5.95
CA ASN A 98 -8.90 10.13 5.69
C ASN A 98 -9.46 10.44 4.29
N GLY A 99 -9.09 9.68 3.27
CA GLY A 99 -9.64 9.80 1.92
C GLY A 99 -11.14 9.53 1.90
N ILE A 100 -11.57 8.43 2.52
CA ILE A 100 -12.98 8.02 2.61
C ILE A 100 -13.80 9.06 3.38
N SER A 101 -13.34 9.52 4.55
CA SER A 101 -14.02 10.54 5.34
C SER A 101 -14.15 11.88 4.59
N SER A 102 -13.22 12.16 3.68
CA SER A 102 -13.26 13.31 2.77
C SER A 102 -14.17 13.10 1.55
N GLY A 103 -14.85 11.95 1.44
CA GLY A 103 -15.80 11.63 0.38
C GLY A 103 -15.20 11.01 -0.87
N MET A 104 -13.99 10.46 -0.80
CA MET A 104 -13.42 9.66 -1.90
C MET A 104 -14.16 8.32 -2.00
N PRO A 105 -14.63 7.91 -3.19
CA PRO A 105 -15.43 6.70 -3.38
C PRO A 105 -14.54 5.44 -3.48
N VAL A 106 -13.82 5.15 -2.42
CA VAL A 106 -12.91 4.00 -2.31
C VAL A 106 -13.17 3.25 -1.01
N ARG A 107 -12.76 1.97 -0.95
CA ARG A 107 -12.90 1.14 0.25
C ARG A 107 -11.74 0.15 0.33
N SER A 108 -11.32 -0.20 1.56
CA SER A 108 -10.41 -1.32 1.78
C SER A 108 -11.09 -2.63 1.44
N VAL A 109 -10.36 -3.52 0.76
CA VAL A 109 -10.79 -4.88 0.46
C VAL A 109 -9.96 -5.93 1.21
N GLY A 110 -8.94 -5.49 1.96
CA GLY A 110 -8.13 -6.30 2.87
C GLY A 110 -6.86 -5.60 3.28
N VAL A 111 -6.55 -5.59 4.58
CA VAL A 111 -5.28 -5.07 5.11
C VAL A 111 -4.36 -6.25 5.42
N PHE A 112 -3.15 -6.19 4.88
CA PHE A 112 -2.17 -7.27 4.94
C PHE A 112 -1.20 -7.10 6.10
N LEU A 113 -0.68 -5.89 6.30
CA LEU A 113 0.16 -5.60 7.45
C LEU A 113 -0.72 -5.37 8.68
N GLN A 114 -0.77 -6.35 9.57
CA GLN A 114 -1.65 -6.35 10.76
C GLN A 114 -1.21 -5.32 11.82
N THR A 115 0.05 -4.86 11.73
CA THR A 115 0.63 -3.80 12.55
C THR A 115 1.16 -2.72 11.62
N GLY A 116 0.92 -1.46 11.94
CA GLY A 116 1.43 -0.32 11.17
C GLY A 116 2.94 -0.19 11.31
N PRO A 117 3.68 -0.08 10.19
CA PRO A 117 5.14 0.00 10.20
C PRO A 117 5.69 1.40 10.50
N SER A 118 4.84 2.37 10.76
CA SER A 118 5.23 3.76 10.99
C SER A 118 6.23 3.89 12.13
N SER A 119 7.28 4.69 11.93
CA SER A 119 8.36 4.89 12.89
C SER A 119 9.00 6.27 12.75
N VAL A 120 9.83 6.60 13.75
CA VAL A 120 10.88 7.62 13.61
C VAL A 120 12.21 6.89 13.57
N GLU A 121 13.00 7.13 12.53
CA GLU A 121 14.28 6.49 12.27
C GLU A 121 15.43 7.48 12.37
N PHE A 122 16.56 7.06 12.95
CA PHE A 122 17.71 7.89 13.23
C PHE A 122 18.97 7.05 13.36
N PHE A 123 20.14 7.65 13.20
CA PHE A 123 21.40 6.94 13.48
C PHE A 123 21.49 6.61 14.98
N ASP A 124 21.93 5.39 15.30
CA ASP A 124 22.02 4.88 16.68
C ASP A 124 22.84 5.78 17.62
N ASP A 125 23.83 6.50 17.10
CA ASP A 125 24.66 7.44 17.84
C ASP A 125 23.93 8.73 18.29
N GLN A 126 22.69 8.97 17.88
CA GLN A 126 21.88 10.13 18.26
C GLN A 126 21.37 10.08 19.70
N GLY A 127 21.44 8.91 20.36
CA GLY A 127 21.01 8.71 21.74
C GLY A 127 19.50 8.88 21.94
N ILE A 128 18.70 8.63 20.91
CA ILE A 128 17.24 8.63 20.96
C ILE A 128 16.80 7.22 21.36
N THR A 129 16.01 7.09 22.42
CA THR A 129 15.52 5.81 22.96
C THR A 129 14.03 5.81 23.24
N GLU A 130 13.43 6.99 23.33
CA GLU A 130 11.99 7.19 23.58
C GLU A 130 11.50 8.47 22.91
N PRO A 131 10.19 8.65 22.72
CA PRO A 131 9.64 9.85 22.05
C PRO A 131 10.04 11.17 22.70
N ALA A 132 10.27 11.18 24.01
CA ALA A 132 10.71 12.39 24.73
C ALA A 132 12.09 12.92 24.28
N ASP A 133 12.95 12.05 23.75
CA ASP A 133 14.27 12.44 23.23
C ASP A 133 14.20 13.21 21.91
N LEU A 134 13.02 13.29 21.29
CA LEU A 134 12.79 14.08 20.06
C LEU A 134 12.60 15.58 20.36
N VAL A 135 12.43 15.99 21.63
CA VAL A 135 12.30 17.40 22.00
C VAL A 135 13.52 18.19 21.54
N GLY A 136 13.28 19.24 20.77
CA GLY A 136 14.33 20.10 20.19
C GLY A 136 15.02 19.53 18.97
N LYS A 137 14.65 18.34 18.50
CA LYS A 137 15.18 17.71 17.27
C LYS A 137 14.43 18.17 16.02
N THR A 138 15.08 17.99 14.89
CA THR A 138 14.50 18.15 13.56
C THR A 138 14.16 16.79 12.97
N VAL A 139 12.90 16.59 12.57
CA VAL A 139 12.40 15.34 12.00
C VAL A 139 11.93 15.58 10.56
N GLY A 140 12.53 14.90 9.60
CA GLY A 140 12.11 14.97 8.20
C GLY A 140 10.83 14.17 7.97
N GLY A 141 9.81 14.79 7.38
CA GLY A 141 8.54 14.13 7.04
C GLY A 141 8.09 14.49 5.63
N THR A 142 7.42 13.58 4.95
CA THR A 142 6.88 13.79 3.60
C THR A 142 5.36 14.01 3.69
N PRO A 143 4.83 15.18 3.30
CA PRO A 143 3.39 15.39 3.26
C PRO A 143 2.71 14.35 2.35
N GLY A 144 1.68 13.68 2.88
CA GLY A 144 0.97 12.60 2.17
C GLY A 144 1.43 11.19 2.52
N ASP A 145 2.54 11.04 3.26
CA ASP A 145 2.92 9.76 3.88
C ASP A 145 1.93 9.37 4.97
N ALA A 146 1.87 8.07 5.26
CA ALA A 146 0.98 7.52 6.28
C ALA A 146 1.22 8.12 7.66
N MET A 147 2.49 8.27 8.07
CA MET A 147 2.86 8.77 9.38
C MET A 147 2.80 10.30 9.52
N TYR A 148 2.82 11.05 8.40
CA TYR A 148 2.90 12.52 8.46
C TYR A 148 1.72 13.14 9.22
N GLY A 149 0.49 12.64 8.96
CA GLY A 149 -0.72 13.12 9.63
C GLY A 149 -0.93 12.59 11.05
N THR A 150 -0.30 11.46 11.40
CA THR A 150 -0.47 10.82 12.71
C THR A 150 0.67 11.13 13.69
N PHE A 151 1.79 11.65 13.20
CA PHE A 151 2.97 11.97 14.03
C PHE A 151 2.71 12.94 15.18
N PRO A 152 1.97 14.06 14.99
CA PRO A 152 1.64 14.94 16.10
C PRO A 152 0.87 14.22 17.22
N ALA A 153 -0.13 13.40 16.86
CA ALA A 153 -0.89 12.61 17.81
C ALA A 153 -0.02 11.60 18.56
N TRP A 154 0.90 10.92 17.84
CA TRP A 154 1.85 10.00 18.46
C TRP A 154 2.76 10.70 19.48
N LEU A 155 3.23 11.91 19.21
CA LEU A 155 3.98 12.71 20.18
C LEU A 155 3.12 13.03 21.42
N GLU A 156 1.88 13.49 21.23
CA GLU A 156 0.97 13.87 22.32
C GLU A 156 0.64 12.72 23.27
N ILE A 157 0.31 11.52 22.74
CA ILE A 157 0.02 10.35 23.58
C ILE A 157 1.25 9.90 24.38
N ASN A 158 2.46 10.25 23.93
CA ASN A 158 3.72 10.01 24.64
C ASN A 158 4.17 11.20 25.49
N GLY A 159 3.30 12.20 25.69
CA GLY A 159 3.54 13.34 26.56
C GLY A 159 4.51 14.37 26.00
N VAL A 160 4.76 14.34 24.69
CA VAL A 160 5.59 15.31 23.97
C VAL A 160 4.69 16.34 23.28
N ASN A 161 4.93 17.63 23.51
CA ASN A 161 4.23 18.67 22.78
C ASN A 161 4.78 18.71 21.33
N PRO A 162 3.93 18.55 20.29
CA PRO A 162 4.38 18.58 18.89
C PRO A 162 5.15 19.86 18.51
N ASP A 163 4.83 20.99 19.14
CA ASP A 163 5.53 22.27 18.90
C ASP A 163 7.00 22.25 19.37
N ASP A 164 7.38 21.30 20.23
CA ASP A 164 8.75 21.13 20.70
C ASP A 164 9.62 20.28 19.75
N VAL A 165 9.03 19.73 18.68
CA VAL A 165 9.71 18.96 17.63
C VAL A 165 9.56 19.67 16.28
N THR A 166 10.68 19.95 15.62
CA THR A 166 10.64 20.64 14.33
C THR A 166 10.44 19.66 13.19
N VAL A 167 9.27 19.65 12.55
CA VAL A 167 9.06 18.85 11.32
C VAL A 167 9.52 19.62 10.10
N VAL A 168 10.47 19.04 9.35
CA VAL A 168 10.99 19.58 8.10
C VAL A 168 10.36 18.82 6.94
N ASN A 169 9.63 19.53 6.06
CA ASN A 169 9.05 18.92 4.89
C ASN A 169 10.14 18.55 3.88
N VAL A 170 10.24 17.29 3.57
CA VAL A 170 11.13 16.72 2.54
C VAL A 170 10.31 15.92 1.55
N ASP A 171 10.74 15.87 0.30
CA ASP A 171 10.11 14.96 -0.67
C ASP A 171 10.57 13.52 -0.46
N ALA A 172 9.79 12.57 -1.02
CA ALA A 172 10.06 11.14 -0.88
C ALA A 172 11.49 10.76 -1.28
N ALA A 173 11.97 11.28 -2.39
CA ALA A 173 13.30 10.94 -2.93
C ALA A 173 14.45 11.54 -2.10
N GLY A 174 14.20 12.69 -1.45
CA GLY A 174 15.20 13.41 -0.66
C GLY A 174 15.25 13.03 0.82
N LYS A 175 14.29 12.24 1.32
CA LYS A 175 14.13 11.96 2.75
C LYS A 175 15.36 11.27 3.37
N ILE A 176 15.82 10.18 2.76
CA ILE A 176 17.01 9.45 3.18
C ILE A 176 18.26 10.34 3.11
N ALA A 177 18.43 11.07 2.00
CA ALA A 177 19.56 11.97 1.83
C ALA A 177 19.59 13.08 2.89
N ALA A 178 18.43 13.60 3.31
CA ALA A 178 18.35 14.63 4.35
C ALA A 178 18.89 14.12 5.70
N LEU A 179 18.61 12.86 6.07
CA LEU A 179 19.17 12.23 7.26
C LEU A 179 20.68 11.99 7.12
N ILE A 180 21.12 11.39 6.00
CA ILE A 180 22.53 11.07 5.75
C ILE A 180 23.41 12.34 5.76
N GLU A 181 22.92 13.43 5.19
CA GLU A 181 23.63 14.72 5.14
C GLU A 181 23.53 15.52 6.45
N GLY A 182 22.79 15.03 7.45
CA GLY A 182 22.60 15.72 8.74
C GLY A 182 21.79 17.02 8.64
N LYS A 183 20.89 17.11 7.64
CA LYS A 183 19.94 18.21 7.51
C LYS A 183 18.76 18.07 8.48
N VAL A 184 18.48 16.84 8.89
CA VAL A 184 17.53 16.47 9.93
C VAL A 184 18.19 15.48 10.88
N ASP A 185 17.73 15.45 12.14
CA ASP A 185 18.25 14.54 13.17
C ASP A 185 17.63 13.15 13.06
N ALA A 186 16.39 13.08 12.54
CA ALA A 186 15.62 11.85 12.34
C ALA A 186 14.69 12.01 11.13
N ILE A 187 14.10 10.91 10.67
CA ILE A 187 13.07 10.92 9.64
C ILE A 187 11.83 10.15 10.10
N GLN A 188 10.66 10.56 9.64
CA GLN A 188 9.47 9.73 9.66
C GLN A 188 9.60 8.68 8.55
N GLY A 189 9.44 7.42 8.87
CA GLY A 189 9.63 6.33 7.93
C GLY A 189 8.88 5.06 8.31
N PHE A 190 9.14 4.04 7.55
CA PHE A 190 8.75 2.68 7.86
C PHE A 190 9.98 1.90 8.25
N TYR A 191 10.03 1.40 9.49
CA TYR A 191 11.22 0.71 10.01
C TYR A 191 11.63 -0.53 9.18
N HIS A 192 10.72 -1.07 8.38
CA HIS A 192 10.99 -2.16 7.46
C HIS A 192 11.43 -1.70 6.06
N ASP A 193 11.56 -0.38 5.81
CA ASP A 193 12.00 0.18 4.52
C ASP A 193 13.30 0.96 4.65
N GLN A 194 13.27 2.16 5.27
CA GLN A 194 14.37 3.12 5.14
C GLN A 194 15.63 2.68 5.91
N ALA A 195 15.48 2.02 7.06
CA ALA A 195 16.62 1.63 7.90
C ALA A 195 17.65 0.81 7.12
N ALA A 196 17.23 -0.29 6.48
CA ALA A 196 18.12 -1.15 5.69
C ALA A 196 18.83 -0.39 4.54
N THR A 197 18.10 0.51 3.88
CA THR A 197 18.65 1.35 2.81
C THR A 197 19.72 2.32 3.33
N ILE A 198 19.48 2.97 4.46
CA ILE A 198 20.44 3.91 5.08
C ILE A 198 21.68 3.18 5.58
N GLU A 199 21.50 2.04 6.22
CA GLU A 199 22.61 1.19 6.68
C GLU A 199 23.50 0.72 5.54
N ASN A 200 22.90 0.24 4.45
CA ASN A 200 23.65 -0.19 3.25
C ASN A 200 24.44 0.98 2.63
N GLN A 201 23.87 2.18 2.57
CA GLN A 201 24.52 3.35 1.97
C GLN A 201 25.63 3.94 2.85
N THR A 202 25.50 3.83 4.17
CA THR A 202 26.38 4.54 5.11
C THR A 202 27.32 3.65 5.90
N GLY A 203 26.98 2.38 6.04
CA GLY A 203 27.66 1.44 6.96
C GLY A 203 27.44 1.79 8.44
N LYS A 204 26.45 2.64 8.77
CA LYS A 204 26.11 3.01 10.14
C LYS A 204 24.83 2.33 10.55
N GLU A 205 24.72 1.97 11.83
CA GLU A 205 23.52 1.40 12.42
C GLU A 205 22.41 2.46 12.51
N VAL A 206 21.18 2.05 12.17
CA VAL A 206 19.95 2.86 12.24
C VAL A 206 19.02 2.24 13.27
N SER A 207 18.59 3.06 14.20
CA SER A 207 17.56 2.69 15.18
C SER A 207 16.24 3.32 14.81
N ALA A 208 15.15 2.73 15.29
CA ALA A 208 13.80 3.21 15.07
C ALA A 208 12.99 3.25 16.38
N LEU A 209 12.05 4.19 16.45
CA LEU A 209 10.95 4.17 17.41
C LEU A 209 9.66 3.80 16.65
N PRO A 210 9.27 2.49 16.59
CA PRO A 210 8.02 2.09 16.00
C PRO A 210 6.84 2.71 16.74
N PHE A 211 5.87 3.26 16.02
CA PHE A 211 4.71 3.90 16.65
C PHE A 211 3.90 2.91 17.46
N SER A 212 3.85 1.65 17.03
CA SER A 212 3.17 0.55 17.72
C SER A 212 3.72 0.28 19.13
N ASP A 213 5.03 0.39 19.32
CA ASP A 213 5.69 0.14 20.61
C ASP A 213 5.39 1.26 21.62
N PHE A 214 4.97 2.42 21.11
CA PHE A 214 4.65 3.62 21.90
C PHE A 214 3.17 4.01 21.79
N GLY A 215 2.29 3.03 21.83
CA GLY A 215 0.85 3.22 22.04
C GLY A 215 0.02 3.55 20.80
N MET A 216 0.62 3.56 19.59
CA MET A 216 -0.12 3.76 18.34
C MET A 216 -0.01 2.51 17.45
N ASN A 217 -0.73 1.44 17.81
CA ASN A 217 -0.85 0.25 16.96
C ASN A 217 -2.16 0.33 16.16
N MET A 218 -2.02 0.54 14.85
CA MET A 218 -3.12 0.58 13.88
C MET A 218 -2.87 -0.43 12.78
N LEU A 219 -3.91 -0.79 12.05
CA LEU A 219 -3.78 -1.53 10.80
C LEU A 219 -2.84 -0.78 9.85
N GLY A 220 -1.94 -1.51 9.21
CA GLY A 220 -0.95 -1.00 8.26
C GLY A 220 -1.44 -0.96 6.83
N THR A 221 -0.62 -1.50 5.91
CA THR A 221 -0.82 -1.42 4.47
C THR A 221 -1.74 -2.53 3.95
N GLY A 222 -2.57 -2.20 2.96
CA GLY A 222 -3.48 -3.15 2.35
C GLY A 222 -3.99 -2.71 0.98
N LEU A 223 -4.83 -3.57 0.40
CA LEU A 223 -5.49 -3.32 -0.87
C LEU A 223 -6.73 -2.45 -0.69
N LEU A 224 -6.91 -1.52 -1.62
CA LEU A 224 -8.14 -0.75 -1.80
C LEU A 224 -8.60 -0.78 -3.24
N ALA A 225 -9.90 -0.61 -3.41
CA ALA A 225 -10.56 -0.51 -4.72
C ALA A 225 -11.58 0.63 -4.72
N HIS A 226 -11.94 1.10 -5.92
CA HIS A 226 -13.03 2.06 -6.09
C HIS A 226 -14.37 1.37 -5.83
N GLU A 227 -15.32 2.04 -5.16
CA GLU A 227 -16.65 1.47 -4.85
C GLU A 227 -17.38 0.95 -6.11
N ALA A 228 -17.27 1.66 -7.24
CA ALA A 228 -17.88 1.18 -8.48
C ALA A 228 -17.22 -0.09 -9.05
N THR A 229 -15.98 -0.40 -8.70
CA THR A 229 -15.32 -1.67 -9.03
C THR A 229 -15.85 -2.78 -8.12
N ILE A 230 -15.96 -2.49 -6.83
CA ILE A 230 -16.52 -3.41 -5.82
C ILE A 230 -17.95 -3.81 -6.19
N ASP A 231 -18.80 -2.82 -6.53
CA ASP A 231 -20.19 -3.06 -6.89
C ASP A 231 -20.37 -3.70 -8.27
N GLY A 232 -19.51 -3.35 -9.23
CA GLY A 232 -19.63 -3.73 -10.64
C GLY A 232 -18.99 -5.07 -11.00
N ASP A 233 -17.89 -5.43 -10.33
CA ASP A 233 -17.15 -6.67 -10.57
C ASP A 233 -16.55 -7.23 -9.26
N PRO A 234 -17.36 -7.69 -8.33
CA PRO A 234 -16.90 -8.24 -7.07
C PRO A 234 -16.06 -9.53 -7.25
N GLU A 235 -16.25 -10.24 -8.38
CA GLU A 235 -15.48 -11.46 -8.69
C GLU A 235 -14.01 -11.11 -9.00
N LEU A 236 -13.76 -10.02 -9.74
CA LEU A 236 -12.42 -9.50 -9.99
C LEU A 236 -11.75 -9.02 -8.69
N VAL A 237 -12.49 -8.29 -7.83
CA VAL A 237 -11.97 -7.83 -6.54
C VAL A 237 -11.57 -9.03 -5.67
N GLN A 238 -12.42 -10.04 -5.59
CA GLN A 238 -12.13 -11.27 -4.83
C GLN A 238 -10.93 -12.02 -5.40
N ALA A 239 -10.78 -12.10 -6.73
CA ALA A 239 -9.63 -12.72 -7.39
C ALA A 239 -8.33 -11.96 -7.04
N MET A 240 -8.35 -10.63 -7.09
CA MET A 240 -7.20 -9.79 -6.73
C MET A 240 -6.79 -9.98 -5.27
N VAL A 241 -7.74 -10.00 -4.33
CA VAL A 241 -7.45 -10.23 -2.90
C VAL A 241 -6.85 -11.63 -2.69
N ARG A 242 -7.42 -12.66 -3.31
CA ARG A 242 -6.89 -14.05 -3.22
C ARG A 242 -5.50 -14.18 -3.82
N ALA A 243 -5.28 -13.62 -5.01
CA ALA A 243 -3.97 -13.66 -5.67
C ALA A 243 -2.91 -12.97 -4.81
N THR A 244 -3.23 -11.78 -4.29
CA THR A 244 -2.31 -11.04 -3.41
C THR A 244 -2.04 -11.83 -2.12
N SER A 245 -3.05 -12.41 -1.48
CA SER A 245 -2.86 -13.23 -0.27
C SER A 245 -1.95 -14.44 -0.53
N LYS A 246 -2.19 -15.17 -1.63
CA LYS A 246 -1.34 -16.30 -2.03
C LYS A 246 0.10 -15.86 -2.33
N SER A 247 0.28 -14.70 -2.98
CA SER A 247 1.60 -14.16 -3.29
C SER A 247 2.39 -13.81 -2.03
N PHE A 248 1.75 -13.19 -1.03
CA PHE A 248 2.38 -12.91 0.26
C PHE A 248 2.72 -14.17 1.05
N LEU A 249 1.85 -15.19 1.05
CA LEU A 249 2.17 -16.49 1.64
C LEU A 249 3.33 -17.17 0.93
N ALA A 250 3.30 -17.25 -0.40
CA ALA A 250 4.37 -17.87 -1.18
C ALA A 250 5.72 -17.15 -0.99
N ALA A 251 5.73 -15.81 -0.96
CA ALA A 251 6.91 -15.02 -0.67
C ALA A 251 7.45 -15.22 0.75
N SER A 252 6.58 -15.51 1.73
CA SER A 252 7.02 -15.86 3.09
C SER A 252 7.65 -17.24 3.19
N GLU A 253 7.29 -18.17 2.29
CA GLU A 253 7.86 -19.51 2.20
C GLU A 253 9.18 -19.55 1.43
N ASP A 254 9.35 -18.69 0.42
CA ASP A 254 10.57 -18.57 -0.39
C ASP A 254 10.95 -17.08 -0.60
N PRO A 255 11.46 -16.42 0.45
CA PRO A 255 11.79 -14.99 0.38
C PRO A 255 12.95 -14.69 -0.59
N ASP A 256 13.89 -15.61 -0.77
CA ASP A 256 15.01 -15.44 -1.71
C ASP A 256 14.50 -15.38 -3.16
N ALA A 257 13.54 -16.24 -3.52
CA ALA A 257 12.93 -16.20 -4.85
C ALA A 257 12.07 -14.94 -5.05
N ALA A 258 11.38 -14.47 -4.01
CA ALA A 258 10.59 -13.24 -4.08
C ALA A 258 11.47 -12.00 -4.29
N VAL A 259 12.61 -11.93 -3.59
CA VAL A 259 13.62 -10.88 -3.79
C VAL A 259 14.19 -10.93 -5.22
N ALA A 260 14.55 -12.12 -5.70
CA ALA A 260 15.09 -12.28 -7.06
C ALA A 260 14.07 -11.86 -8.14
N ALA A 261 12.79 -12.21 -7.98
CA ALA A 261 11.73 -11.81 -8.90
C ALA A 261 11.58 -10.27 -8.95
N MET A 262 11.57 -9.61 -7.80
CA MET A 262 11.49 -8.17 -7.74
C MET A 262 12.74 -7.49 -8.32
N ALA A 263 13.92 -7.96 -7.99
CA ALA A 263 15.18 -7.41 -8.51
C ALA A 263 15.31 -7.53 -10.04
N ALA A 264 14.65 -8.54 -10.63
CA ALA A 264 14.66 -8.74 -12.09
C ALA A 264 13.72 -7.79 -12.84
N ASP A 265 12.61 -7.35 -12.25
CA ASP A 265 11.52 -6.65 -12.97
C ASP A 265 11.25 -5.23 -12.46
N ALA A 266 11.49 -4.94 -11.18
CA ALA A 266 11.21 -3.62 -10.62
C ALA A 266 12.25 -2.58 -11.07
N GLU A 267 11.79 -1.52 -11.73
CA GLU A 267 12.64 -0.36 -11.98
C GLU A 267 12.97 0.35 -10.67
N GLN A 268 14.23 0.71 -10.46
CA GLN A 268 14.72 1.43 -9.28
C GLN A 268 14.59 0.66 -7.93
N ALA A 269 14.51 -0.68 -7.99
CA ALA A 269 14.58 -1.49 -6.77
C ALA A 269 15.94 -1.28 -6.05
N PRO A 270 15.96 -1.34 -4.70
CA PRO A 270 17.19 -1.45 -3.94
C PRO A 270 18.00 -2.71 -4.30
N ASP A 271 19.25 -2.77 -3.83
CA ASP A 271 20.09 -3.97 -3.95
C ASP A 271 19.41 -5.18 -3.27
N GLU A 272 19.63 -6.40 -3.77
CA GLU A 272 19.00 -7.63 -3.25
C GLU A 272 19.19 -7.83 -1.73
N GLU A 273 20.34 -7.44 -1.17
CA GLU A 273 20.59 -7.52 0.27
C GLU A 273 19.64 -6.61 1.07
N VAL A 274 19.37 -5.43 0.55
CA VAL A 274 18.40 -4.48 1.15
C VAL A 274 16.98 -4.99 1.00
N LEU A 275 16.62 -5.48 -0.20
CA LEU A 275 15.31 -6.08 -0.46
C LEU A 275 15.02 -7.26 0.48
N ALA A 276 16.02 -8.12 0.73
CA ALA A 276 15.89 -9.27 1.61
C ALA A 276 15.59 -8.83 3.06
N ALA A 277 16.33 -7.85 3.58
CA ALA A 277 16.10 -7.31 4.92
C ALA A 277 14.72 -6.66 5.05
N GLN A 278 14.30 -5.91 4.03
CA GLN A 278 12.99 -5.26 3.97
C GLN A 278 11.85 -6.29 3.90
N LEU A 279 12.00 -7.35 3.09
CA LEU A 279 11.00 -8.41 2.97
C LEU A 279 10.90 -9.22 4.27
N GLU A 280 12.02 -9.56 4.92
CA GLU A 280 12.01 -10.27 6.21
C GLU A 280 11.25 -9.48 7.27
N ALA A 281 11.50 -8.18 7.37
CA ALA A 281 10.77 -7.31 8.28
C ALA A 281 9.27 -7.20 7.91
N THR A 282 8.93 -7.15 6.63
CA THR A 282 7.54 -7.16 6.13
C THR A 282 6.81 -8.44 6.52
N ILE A 283 7.44 -9.61 6.37
CA ILE A 283 6.85 -10.91 6.74
C ILE A 283 6.47 -10.91 8.24
N GLY A 284 7.29 -10.30 9.09
CA GLY A 284 6.97 -10.13 10.52
C GLY A 284 5.69 -9.34 10.77
N LEU A 285 5.38 -8.35 9.90
CA LEU A 285 4.18 -7.51 10.01
C LEU A 285 2.88 -8.20 9.55
N LEU A 286 2.99 -9.30 8.80
CA LEU A 286 1.81 -10.08 8.38
C LEU A 286 1.14 -10.80 9.55
N ASN A 287 1.86 -11.02 10.65
CA ASN A 287 1.39 -11.70 11.85
C ASN A 287 0.70 -13.05 11.57
N LEU A 288 1.36 -13.89 10.75
CA LEU A 288 0.80 -15.17 10.26
C LEU A 288 0.48 -16.17 11.35
N GLU A 289 0.97 -15.99 12.58
CA GLU A 289 0.63 -16.84 13.72
C GLU A 289 -0.78 -16.57 14.25
N GLU A 290 -1.28 -15.35 14.11
CA GLU A 290 -2.58 -14.91 14.60
C GLU A 290 -3.63 -14.76 13.49
N ALA A 291 -3.22 -14.31 12.29
CA ALA A 291 -4.07 -14.17 11.13
C ALA A 291 -4.05 -15.44 10.27
N PRO A 292 -5.19 -16.02 9.90
CA PRO A 292 -5.24 -17.28 9.12
C PRO A 292 -4.72 -17.10 7.70
N ALA A 293 -4.83 -15.91 7.13
CA ALA A 293 -4.32 -15.55 5.82
C ALA A 293 -4.04 -14.03 5.74
N PRO A 294 -3.03 -13.59 4.97
CA PRO A 294 -2.81 -12.17 4.70
C PRO A 294 -4.04 -11.53 4.03
N GLY A 295 -4.41 -10.34 4.47
CA GLY A 295 -5.58 -9.63 3.95
C GLY A 295 -6.90 -9.91 4.71
N VAL A 296 -6.92 -10.91 5.62
CA VAL A 296 -8.08 -11.17 6.47
C VAL A 296 -8.02 -10.31 7.73
N ASN A 297 -9.04 -9.50 7.93
CA ASN A 297 -9.14 -8.60 9.08
C ASN A 297 -10.38 -8.89 9.90
N THR A 298 -10.38 -8.40 11.14
CA THR A 298 -11.52 -8.46 12.05
C THR A 298 -12.16 -7.09 12.20
N GLU A 299 -13.46 -7.06 12.50
CA GLU A 299 -14.18 -5.83 12.84
C GLU A 299 -13.53 -5.09 14.03
N GLN A 300 -12.96 -5.84 14.98
CA GLN A 300 -12.28 -5.25 16.15
C GLN A 300 -11.02 -4.47 15.74
N GLN A 301 -10.17 -5.01 14.87
CA GLN A 301 -8.97 -4.33 14.39
C GLN A 301 -9.31 -3.01 13.68
N TRP A 302 -10.35 -3.02 12.84
CA TRP A 302 -10.84 -1.81 12.20
C TRP A 302 -11.42 -0.82 13.19
N THR A 303 -12.23 -1.30 14.16
CA THR A 303 -12.81 -0.45 15.21
C THR A 303 -11.72 0.22 16.04
N ASP A 304 -10.69 -0.52 16.45
CA ASP A 304 -9.58 0.01 17.24
C ASP A 304 -8.80 1.07 16.46
N THR A 305 -8.50 0.80 15.17
CA THR A 305 -7.81 1.73 14.28
C THR A 305 -8.62 3.03 14.09
N LEU A 306 -9.90 2.92 13.75
CA LEU A 306 -10.76 4.10 13.52
C LEU A 306 -11.02 4.88 14.80
N THR A 307 -11.18 4.19 15.94
CA THR A 307 -11.32 4.83 17.27
C THR A 307 -10.06 5.62 17.59
N PHE A 308 -8.88 5.02 17.39
CA PHE A 308 -7.62 5.73 17.61
C PHE A 308 -7.53 7.00 16.75
N LEU A 309 -7.84 6.92 15.47
CA LEU A 309 -7.82 8.08 14.57
C LEU A 309 -8.82 9.16 15.02
N THR A 310 -10.02 8.78 15.41
CA THR A 310 -11.08 9.71 15.87
C THR A 310 -10.72 10.42 17.18
N GLU A 311 -10.09 9.71 18.11
CA GLU A 311 -9.78 10.24 19.43
C GLU A 311 -8.49 11.06 19.48
N ASN A 312 -7.52 10.79 18.56
CA ASN A 312 -6.16 11.32 18.70
C ASN A 312 -5.68 12.15 17.50
N THR A 313 -6.44 12.22 16.41
CA THR A 313 -6.02 12.96 15.19
C THR A 313 -7.11 13.93 14.73
N GLU A 314 -6.82 14.71 13.69
CA GLU A 314 -7.83 15.56 13.02
C GLU A 314 -8.77 14.74 12.09
N PHE A 315 -8.90 13.43 12.31
CA PHE A 315 -9.80 12.58 11.54
C PHE A 315 -11.27 12.91 11.85
N GLU A 316 -12.02 13.31 10.82
CA GLU A 316 -13.43 13.72 10.95
C GLU A 316 -14.42 12.57 10.63
N GLY A 317 -13.93 11.35 10.46
CA GLY A 317 -14.77 10.19 10.14
C GLY A 317 -15.42 9.55 11.36
N GLU A 318 -16.50 8.80 11.12
CA GLU A 318 -17.14 8.00 12.17
C GLU A 318 -16.41 6.65 12.32
N PRO A 319 -16.20 6.14 13.53
CA PRO A 319 -15.48 4.86 13.76
C PRO A 319 -16.35 3.64 13.46
N THR A 320 -16.93 3.60 12.26
CA THR A 320 -17.83 2.53 11.80
C THR A 320 -17.14 1.74 10.69
N PRO A 321 -16.59 0.53 10.95
CA PRO A 321 -15.79 -0.24 10.00
C PRO A 321 -16.41 -0.42 8.61
N ASP A 322 -17.70 -0.68 8.53
CA ASP A 322 -18.43 -0.91 7.27
C ASP A 322 -18.35 0.25 6.26
N ALA A 323 -18.05 1.47 6.74
CA ALA A 323 -17.85 2.60 5.86
C ALA A 323 -16.48 2.60 5.17
N TYR A 324 -15.49 1.90 5.74
CA TYR A 324 -14.09 1.94 5.32
C TYR A 324 -13.61 0.63 4.70
N TRP A 325 -14.21 -0.48 5.09
CA TRP A 325 -13.76 -1.82 4.74
C TRP A 325 -14.93 -2.72 4.35
N ASP A 326 -14.72 -3.54 3.35
CA ASP A 326 -15.65 -4.58 2.94
C ASP A 326 -15.13 -5.95 3.41
N ALA A 327 -15.74 -6.45 4.48
CA ALA A 327 -15.36 -7.71 5.11
C ALA A 327 -15.57 -8.94 4.22
N SER A 328 -16.45 -8.84 3.21
CA SER A 328 -16.85 -9.99 2.38
C SER A 328 -15.69 -10.60 1.60
N PHE A 329 -14.67 -9.79 1.26
CA PHE A 329 -13.51 -10.25 0.50
C PHE A 329 -12.50 -11.06 1.32
N GLY A 330 -12.59 -11.04 2.65
CA GLY A 330 -11.83 -11.92 3.56
C GLY A 330 -12.48 -13.28 3.82
N GLU A 331 -13.76 -13.46 3.43
CA GLU A 331 -14.48 -14.71 3.68
C GLU A 331 -14.00 -15.83 2.76
N GLY A 332 -13.54 -16.94 3.34
CA GLY A 332 -13.16 -18.16 2.59
C GLY A 332 -11.73 -18.16 2.04
N MET A 333 -10.87 -17.26 2.53
CA MET A 333 -9.43 -17.28 2.29
C MET A 333 -8.70 -18.21 3.23
#